data_c34f1c0602d7e4c99c0b21030ad735d0
#
_entry.id   c34f1c0602d7e4c99c0b21030ad735d0
#
_cell.length_a   1.000
_cell.length_b   1.000
_cell.length_c   1.000
_cell.angle_alpha   90.00
_cell.angle_beta   90.00
_cell.angle_gamma   90.00
#
_symmetry.space_group_name_H-M   'P 1'
#
loop_
_entity.id
_entity.type
_entity.pdbx_description
1 polymer ?
#
loop_
_entity_poly.entity_id
_entity_poly.type
_entity_poly.pdbx_seq_one_letter_code
_entity_poly.pdbx_strand_id
1 'polypeptide(L)'
;MNIKYDQLCIRNAEKKDCEQLAKWWNDGKVMAHAGFPNGLGTTATEIEKQIVNDSDETRRRLMIVYKNTLIGEMSFYVYENAKYEIGIKICEFDYQEKGLGKIVLSMLIEELF
;
A
#
# COMPACT_ATOMS: atom_id res chain seq x y z
N MET A 1 -8.24 -5.24 -8.25
CA MET A 1 -8.98 -4.22 -7.50
C MET A 1 -8.63 -2.84 -8.02
N ASN A 2 -9.60 -2.00 -8.22
CA ASN A 2 -9.42 -0.62 -8.64
C ASN A 2 -10.60 0.18 -8.15
N ILE A 3 -10.39 0.96 -7.09
CA ILE A 3 -11.45 1.70 -6.39
C ILE A 3 -11.16 3.18 -6.50
N LYS A 4 -12.16 3.96 -6.87
CA LYS A 4 -12.01 5.41 -7.04
C LYS A 4 -13.03 6.16 -6.19
N TYR A 5 -12.58 7.24 -5.56
CA TYR A 5 -13.42 8.16 -4.84
C TYR A 5 -12.83 9.57 -4.95
N ASP A 6 -13.55 10.47 -5.62
CA ASP A 6 -13.06 11.81 -5.91
C ASP A 6 -11.70 11.72 -6.65
N GLN A 7 -10.64 12.28 -6.11
CA GLN A 7 -9.31 12.27 -6.72
C GLN A 7 -8.41 11.16 -6.18
N LEU A 8 -8.95 10.30 -5.32
CA LEU A 8 -8.24 9.15 -4.77
C LEU A 8 -8.52 7.90 -5.58
N CYS A 9 -7.48 7.08 -5.74
CA CYS A 9 -7.58 5.77 -6.37
C CYS A 9 -6.78 4.77 -5.57
N ILE A 10 -7.36 3.60 -5.32
CA ILE A 10 -6.67 2.46 -4.74
C ILE A 10 -6.68 1.39 -5.82
N ARG A 11 -5.50 0.91 -6.21
CA ARG A 11 -5.37 -0.11 -7.24
C ARG A 11 -4.33 -1.15 -6.86
N ASN A 12 -4.39 -2.29 -7.51
CA ASN A 12 -3.39 -3.34 -7.31
C ASN A 12 -1.99 -2.80 -7.65
N ALA A 13 -1.02 -3.18 -6.83
CA ALA A 13 0.38 -2.92 -7.15
C ALA A 13 0.78 -3.76 -8.35
N GLU A 14 1.54 -3.15 -9.26
CA GLU A 14 2.00 -3.78 -10.49
C GLU A 14 3.52 -3.74 -10.54
N LYS A 15 4.10 -4.45 -11.51
CA LYS A 15 5.55 -4.46 -11.71
C LYS A 15 6.13 -3.05 -11.79
N LYS A 16 5.45 -2.14 -12.46
CA LYS A 16 5.89 -0.74 -12.61
C LYS A 16 6.00 0.01 -11.29
N ASP A 17 5.34 -0.48 -10.24
CA ASP A 17 5.33 0.16 -8.92
C ASP A 17 6.48 -0.31 -8.02
N CYS A 18 7.17 -1.39 -8.40
CA CYS A 18 8.15 -2.01 -7.51
C CYS A 18 9.34 -1.12 -7.22
N GLU A 19 9.76 -0.28 -8.17
CA GLU A 19 10.85 0.67 -7.94
C GLU A 19 10.45 1.72 -6.90
N GLN A 20 9.22 2.23 -6.98
CA GLN A 20 8.72 3.20 -6.01
C GLN A 20 8.57 2.56 -4.63
N LEU A 21 8.06 1.34 -4.57
CA LEU A 21 7.94 0.60 -3.31
C LEU A 21 9.32 0.38 -2.68
N ALA A 22 10.31 -0.01 -3.48
CA ALA A 22 11.67 -0.20 -2.99
C ALA A 22 12.24 1.11 -2.44
N LYS A 23 12.01 2.20 -3.13
CA LYS A 23 12.46 3.52 -2.69
C LYS A 23 11.87 3.89 -1.33
N TRP A 24 10.56 3.73 -1.15
CA TRP A 24 9.92 4.00 0.12
C TRP A 24 10.40 3.06 1.22
N TRP A 25 10.46 1.75 0.94
CA TRP A 25 10.80 0.75 1.94
C TRP A 25 12.26 0.77 2.35
N ASN A 26 13.13 1.33 1.51
CA ASN A 26 14.54 1.50 1.85
C ASN A 26 14.82 2.84 2.53
N ASP A 27 13.83 3.72 2.60
CA ASP A 27 13.95 5.01 3.28
C ASP A 27 13.62 4.84 4.76
N GLY A 28 14.62 5.05 5.61
CA GLY A 28 14.45 4.93 7.06
C GLY A 28 13.42 5.91 7.63
N LYS A 29 13.26 7.08 7.03
CA LYS A 29 12.27 8.07 7.47
C LYS A 29 10.85 7.56 7.22
N VAL A 30 10.64 6.88 6.10
CA VAL A 30 9.34 6.29 5.77
C VAL A 30 9.06 5.08 6.65
N MET A 31 10.08 4.25 6.87
CA MET A 31 9.91 2.94 7.52
C MET A 31 10.15 2.93 9.02
N ALA A 32 10.51 4.05 9.61
CA ALA A 32 10.80 4.11 11.04
C ALA A 32 9.63 3.63 11.92
N HIS A 33 8.41 4.03 11.57
CA HIS A 33 7.21 3.63 12.33
C HIS A 33 6.92 2.13 12.23
N ALA A 34 7.41 1.49 11.20
CA ALA A 34 7.26 0.04 11.03
C ALA A 34 8.41 -0.74 11.70
N GLY A 35 9.30 -0.05 12.41
CA GLY A 35 10.42 -0.68 13.11
C GLY A 35 11.70 -0.80 12.29
N PHE A 36 11.80 -0.07 11.18
CA PHE A 36 12.97 -0.14 10.30
C PHE A 36 13.58 1.26 10.09
N PRO A 37 14.26 1.82 11.10
CA PRO A 37 14.79 3.19 11.02
C PRO A 37 15.86 3.39 9.95
N ASN A 38 16.43 2.31 9.41
CA ASN A 38 17.41 2.35 8.33
C ASN A 38 16.87 1.77 7.03
N GLY A 39 15.55 1.55 6.95
CA GLY A 39 14.92 0.93 5.78
C GLY A 39 15.06 -0.59 5.77
N LEU A 40 14.50 -1.24 4.75
CA LEU A 40 14.47 -2.69 4.63
C LEU A 40 15.64 -3.27 3.85
N GLY A 41 16.30 -2.48 3.00
CA GLY A 41 17.36 -3.00 2.14
C GLY A 41 16.84 -3.95 1.07
N THR A 42 15.66 -3.72 0.55
CA THR A 42 15.06 -4.58 -0.47
C THR A 42 15.32 -4.06 -1.89
N THR A 43 14.94 -4.83 -2.91
CA THR A 43 15.06 -4.43 -4.32
C THR A 43 13.71 -4.55 -5.02
N ALA A 44 13.58 -3.83 -6.15
CA ALA A 44 12.38 -3.93 -6.96
C ALA A 44 12.12 -5.37 -7.42
N THR A 45 13.17 -6.11 -7.73
CA THR A 45 13.06 -7.52 -8.15
C THR A 45 12.48 -8.40 -7.05
N GLU A 46 12.92 -8.19 -5.81
CA GLU A 46 12.39 -8.96 -4.68
C GLU A 46 10.92 -8.63 -4.42
N ILE A 47 10.55 -7.36 -4.54
CA ILE A 47 9.17 -6.93 -4.37
C ILE A 47 8.29 -7.53 -5.46
N GLU A 48 8.76 -7.54 -6.71
CA GLU A 48 8.03 -8.15 -7.82
C GLU A 48 7.74 -9.62 -7.55
N LYS A 49 8.71 -10.36 -7.00
CA LYS A 49 8.51 -11.77 -6.63
C LYS A 49 7.42 -11.93 -5.57
N GLN A 50 7.30 -10.97 -4.67
CA GLN A 50 6.26 -11.02 -3.64
C GLN A 50 4.89 -10.76 -4.24
N ILE A 51 4.74 -9.73 -5.07
CA ILE A 51 3.42 -9.33 -5.58
C ILE A 51 2.91 -10.23 -6.70
N VAL A 52 3.76 -11.00 -7.36
CA VAL A 52 3.32 -11.90 -8.45
C VAL A 52 2.33 -12.95 -7.95
N ASN A 53 2.39 -13.28 -6.67
CA ASN A 53 1.50 -14.26 -6.06
C ASN A 53 0.29 -13.63 -5.36
N ASP A 54 0.12 -12.33 -5.47
CA ASP A 54 -1.02 -11.64 -4.85
C ASP A 54 -2.35 -12.11 -5.43
N SER A 55 -3.33 -12.24 -4.56
CA SER A 55 -4.69 -12.68 -4.90
C SER A 55 -5.66 -12.03 -3.92
N ASP A 56 -6.85 -11.67 -4.42
CA ASP A 56 -7.89 -11.11 -3.55
C ASP A 56 -8.37 -12.10 -2.48
N GLU A 57 -8.03 -13.37 -2.62
CA GLU A 57 -8.43 -14.44 -1.70
C GLU A 57 -7.38 -14.72 -0.62
N THR A 58 -6.18 -14.21 -0.76
CA THR A 58 -5.08 -14.48 0.19
C THR A 58 -4.46 -13.19 0.74
N ARG A 59 -3.79 -12.48 -0.11
CA ARG A 59 -3.17 -11.18 0.26
C ARG A 59 -2.96 -10.35 -0.98
N ARG A 60 -2.97 -9.04 -0.79
CA ARG A 60 -2.77 -8.12 -1.90
C ARG A 60 -2.07 -6.86 -1.45
N ARG A 61 -1.11 -6.40 -2.24
CA ARG A 61 -0.50 -5.09 -2.11
C ARG A 61 -1.23 -4.12 -3.02
N LEU A 62 -1.55 -2.95 -2.49
CA LEU A 62 -2.29 -1.91 -3.21
C LEU A 62 -1.49 -0.62 -3.21
N MET A 63 -1.67 0.19 -4.26
CA MET A 63 -1.08 1.51 -4.36
C MET A 63 -2.16 2.56 -4.11
N ILE A 64 -1.79 3.62 -3.40
CA ILE A 64 -2.66 4.78 -3.17
C ILE A 64 -2.21 5.90 -4.10
N VAL A 65 -3.12 6.35 -4.95
CA VAL A 65 -2.87 7.43 -5.91
C VAL A 65 -3.80 8.60 -5.57
N TYR A 66 -3.25 9.80 -5.47
CA TYR A 66 -4.01 11.00 -5.23
C TYR A 66 -3.62 12.05 -6.27
N LYS A 67 -4.60 12.54 -7.04
CA LYS A 67 -4.37 13.49 -8.13
C LYS A 67 -3.24 13.03 -9.06
N ASN A 68 -3.31 11.76 -9.48
CA ASN A 68 -2.34 11.12 -10.37
C ASN A 68 -0.93 10.97 -9.78
N THR A 69 -0.76 11.13 -8.48
CA THR A 69 0.53 10.98 -7.79
C THR A 69 0.47 9.82 -6.82
N LEU A 70 1.46 8.92 -6.89
CA LEU A 70 1.60 7.85 -5.91
C LEU A 70 2.00 8.45 -4.56
N ILE A 71 1.18 8.25 -3.54
CA ILE A 71 1.42 8.83 -2.22
C ILE A 71 1.63 7.80 -1.12
N GLY A 72 1.30 6.54 -1.36
CA GLY A 72 1.43 5.51 -0.35
C GLY A 72 1.00 4.16 -0.84
N GLU A 73 0.87 3.26 0.12
CA GLU A 73 0.51 1.88 -0.15
C GLU A 73 -0.43 1.33 0.90
N MET A 74 -1.16 0.28 0.53
CA MET A 74 -2.00 -0.48 1.43
C MET A 74 -1.78 -1.96 1.18
N SER A 75 -2.20 -2.78 2.12
CA SER A 75 -2.23 -4.22 1.95
C SER A 75 -3.38 -4.82 2.72
N PHE A 76 -3.82 -6.00 2.30
CA PHE A 76 -4.70 -6.79 3.14
C PHE A 76 -4.28 -8.26 3.08
N TYR A 77 -4.52 -8.94 4.20
CA TYR A 77 -4.39 -10.38 4.36
C TYR A 77 -5.75 -10.95 4.66
N VAL A 78 -6.06 -12.08 4.04
CA VAL A 78 -7.31 -12.81 4.31
C VAL A 78 -6.97 -14.03 5.15
N TYR A 79 -7.51 -14.07 6.37
CA TYR A 79 -7.36 -15.21 7.26
C TYR A 79 -8.59 -16.12 7.17
N GLU A 80 -8.49 -17.28 7.78
CA GLU A 80 -9.64 -18.18 7.92
C GLU A 80 -10.81 -17.44 8.54
N ASN A 81 -12.04 -17.83 8.18
CA ASN A 81 -13.29 -17.24 8.67
C ASN A 81 -13.53 -15.81 8.16
N ALA A 82 -13.00 -15.49 6.97
CA ALA A 82 -13.20 -14.19 6.31
C ALA A 82 -12.77 -13.00 7.18
N LYS A 83 -11.68 -13.17 7.93
CA LYS A 83 -11.06 -12.07 8.68
C LYS A 83 -10.01 -11.40 7.83
N TYR A 84 -9.95 -10.08 7.89
CA TYR A 84 -8.97 -9.29 7.14
C TYR A 84 -8.04 -8.54 8.08
N GLU A 85 -6.76 -8.54 7.74
CA GLU A 85 -5.79 -7.65 8.38
C GLU A 85 -5.38 -6.62 7.34
N ILE A 86 -5.56 -5.33 7.66
CA ILE A 86 -5.31 -4.24 6.72
C ILE A 86 -4.13 -3.42 7.21
N GLY A 87 -3.16 -3.19 6.31
CA GLY A 87 -2.07 -2.27 6.53
C GLY A 87 -2.22 -1.05 5.63
N ILE A 88 -1.80 0.10 6.13
CA ILE A 88 -1.86 1.35 5.38
C ILE A 88 -0.67 2.22 5.73
N LYS A 89 -0.10 2.88 4.71
CA LYS A 89 0.99 3.83 4.91
C LYS A 89 0.93 4.93 3.85
N ILE A 90 0.83 6.17 4.30
CA ILE A 90 1.03 7.33 3.44
C ILE A 90 2.54 7.61 3.47
N CYS A 91 3.22 7.31 2.37
CA CYS A 91 4.68 7.35 2.32
C CYS A 91 5.25 8.72 1.97
N GLU A 92 4.50 9.55 1.26
CA GLU A 92 4.93 10.90 0.93
C GLU A 92 4.51 11.85 2.05
N PHE A 93 5.50 12.46 2.70
CA PHE A 93 5.26 13.27 3.90
C PHE A 93 4.33 14.46 3.66
N ASP A 94 4.35 15.04 2.46
CA ASP A 94 3.48 16.17 2.13
C ASP A 94 2.00 15.83 2.17
N TYR A 95 1.67 14.54 2.15
CA TYR A 95 0.30 14.06 2.14
C TYR A 95 -0.13 13.44 3.47
N GLN A 96 0.76 13.43 4.44
CA GLN A 96 0.43 12.94 5.78
C GLN A 96 -0.39 13.99 6.55
N GLU A 97 -1.14 13.53 7.56
CA GLU A 97 -1.92 14.38 8.46
C GLU A 97 -3.02 15.20 7.77
N LYS A 98 -3.45 14.76 6.57
CA LYS A 98 -4.53 15.41 5.83
C LYS A 98 -5.83 14.61 5.80
N GLY A 99 -5.93 13.58 6.65
CA GLY A 99 -7.11 12.72 6.71
C GLY A 99 -7.23 11.73 5.57
N LEU A 100 -6.26 11.66 4.66
CA LEU A 100 -6.30 10.76 3.51
C LEU A 100 -6.27 9.29 3.94
N GLY A 101 -5.51 8.97 5.00
CA GLY A 101 -5.43 7.61 5.51
C GLY A 101 -6.79 7.07 5.93
N LYS A 102 -7.61 7.88 6.60
CA LYS A 102 -8.96 7.48 7.00
C LYS A 102 -9.86 7.25 5.80
N ILE A 103 -9.75 8.11 4.79
CA ILE A 103 -10.57 8.00 3.59
C ILE A 103 -10.26 6.72 2.83
N VAL A 104 -8.97 6.45 2.56
CA VAL A 104 -8.60 5.24 1.83
C VAL A 104 -8.89 3.97 2.62
N LEU A 105 -8.77 4.01 3.94
CA LEU A 105 -9.14 2.88 4.78
C LEU A 105 -10.64 2.58 4.65
N SER A 106 -11.48 3.61 4.70
CA SER A 106 -12.92 3.46 4.52
C SER A 106 -13.26 2.90 3.14
N MET A 107 -12.58 3.39 2.10
CA MET A 107 -12.78 2.91 0.74
C MET A 107 -12.49 1.40 0.64
N LEU A 108 -11.39 0.96 1.22
CA LEU A 108 -11.01 -0.46 1.19
C LEU A 108 -11.99 -1.32 1.99
N ILE A 109 -12.38 -0.86 3.18
CA ILE A 109 -13.33 -1.58 4.02
C ILE A 109 -14.66 -1.78 3.29
N GLU A 110 -15.18 -0.75 2.63
CA GLU A 110 -16.41 -0.87 1.84
C GLU A 110 -16.27 -1.92 0.73
N GLU A 111 -15.12 -1.96 0.07
CA GLU A 111 -14.90 -2.92 -1.02
C GLU A 111 -14.80 -4.36 -0.51
N LEU A 112 -14.18 -4.57 0.65
CA LEU A 112 -13.98 -5.90 1.20
C LEU A 112 -15.22 -6.46 1.90
N PHE A 113 -16.10 -5.61 2.37
CA PHE A 113 -17.29 -5.99 3.14
C PHE A 113 -18.55 -5.43 2.50
#